data_33c030cb6b0ac3e566f8572570c06038
#
_entry.id   33c030cb6b0ac3e566f8572570c06038
#
_cell.length_a   1.000
_cell.length_b   1.000
_cell.length_c   1.000
_cell.angle_alpha   90.00
_cell.angle_beta   90.00
_cell.angle_gamma   90.00
#
_symmetry.space_group_name_H-M   'P 1'
#
loop_
_entity.id
_entity.type
_entity.pdbx_description
1 polymer ?
#
loop_
_entity_poly.entity_id
_entity_poly.type
_entity_poly.pdbx_seq_one_letter_code
_entity_poly.pdbx_strand_id
1 'polypeptide(L)'
;MRLYFFAVSMTLLFLGCATVTHQPPEPCFKNPACVESASKELQALVHADQEVRFALIRQGWDKVTENALKEFTYQDTIRRKRVAEIFAEGCFSKAQDYAAAALVFQHGVTPDHFMQTFVWAKKAVELGDPSQKRLMAMSVDRYLVNTKRKQLFGSQAMKPDGSNCWCLYPIENTFTDSMRKQYMNKSLADQVSWLQSLNQNQKCEQVECKMDLESPKPGDAPGLW
;
A
#
# COMPACT_ATOMS: atom_id res chain seq x y z
N MET A 1 -29.07 71.50 56.21
CA MET A 1 -29.45 70.42 55.35
C MET A 1 -28.18 69.97 54.61
N ARG A 2 -27.49 68.88 55.08
CA ARG A 2 -26.23 68.37 54.49
C ARG A 2 -26.56 67.17 53.60
N LEU A 3 -26.34 67.32 52.30
CA LEU A 3 -26.41 66.19 51.36
C LEU A 3 -25.11 65.36 51.42
N TYR A 4 -25.23 64.12 51.75
CA TYR A 4 -24.16 63.12 51.61
C TYR A 4 -24.24 62.45 50.20
N PHE A 5 -23.21 62.67 49.39
CA PHE A 5 -23.02 61.97 48.15
C PHE A 5 -22.32 60.60 48.46
N PHE A 6 -23.01 59.49 48.23
CA PHE A 6 -22.41 58.16 48.23
C PHE A 6 -21.83 57.93 46.85
N ALA A 7 -20.53 57.83 46.77
CA ALA A 7 -19.83 57.34 45.57
C ALA A 7 -19.86 55.84 45.55
N VAL A 8 -20.59 55.22 44.60
CA VAL A 8 -20.55 53.76 44.34
C VAL A 8 -19.38 53.50 43.43
N SER A 9 -18.33 52.86 43.96
CA SER A 9 -17.20 52.39 43.22
C SER A 9 -17.57 51.05 42.51
N MET A 10 -17.72 51.12 41.21
CA MET A 10 -18.01 49.95 40.36
C MET A 10 -16.68 49.28 39.95
N THR A 11 -16.30 48.24 40.68
CA THR A 11 -15.10 47.43 40.34
C THR A 11 -15.44 46.54 39.15
N LEU A 12 -14.92 46.86 37.97
CA LEU A 12 -14.97 46.03 36.77
C LEU A 12 -14.02 44.82 36.97
N LEU A 13 -14.60 43.65 37.20
CA LEU A 13 -13.90 42.37 37.12
C LEU A 13 -13.66 42.05 35.62
N PHE A 14 -12.44 42.27 35.15
CA PHE A 14 -11.99 41.73 33.89
C PHE A 14 -11.82 40.20 34.04
N LEU A 15 -12.81 39.43 33.59
CA LEU A 15 -12.62 38.00 33.32
C LEU A 15 -11.69 37.90 32.08
N GLY A 16 -10.42 37.67 32.34
CA GLY A 16 -9.46 37.33 31.30
C GLY A 16 -9.85 35.98 30.68
N CYS A 17 -10.38 35.98 29.45
CA CYS A 17 -10.42 34.79 28.64
C CYS A 17 -8.98 34.30 28.42
N ALA A 18 -8.57 33.29 29.17
CA ALA A 18 -7.35 32.53 28.84
C ALA A 18 -7.58 31.84 27.50
N THR A 19 -7.02 32.39 26.43
CA THR A 19 -6.92 31.74 25.14
C THR A 19 -6.00 30.55 25.35
N VAL A 20 -6.58 29.33 25.42
CA VAL A 20 -5.83 28.10 25.32
C VAL A 20 -5.28 28.08 23.89
N THR A 21 -4.02 28.47 23.71
CA THR A 21 -3.32 28.30 22.46
C THR A 21 -3.11 26.81 22.28
N HIS A 22 -3.98 26.16 21.49
CA HIS A 22 -3.78 24.80 21.01
C HIS A 22 -2.55 24.84 20.09
N GLN A 23 -1.37 24.65 20.67
CA GLN A 23 -0.17 24.41 19.88
C GLN A 23 -0.38 23.09 19.14
N PRO A 24 -0.27 23.04 17.81
CA PRO A 24 -0.40 21.79 17.09
C PRO A 24 0.62 20.77 17.68
N PRO A 25 0.25 19.51 17.80
CA PRO A 25 1.14 18.49 18.34
C PRO A 25 2.46 18.51 17.58
N GLU A 26 3.56 18.39 18.29
CA GLU A 26 4.89 18.36 17.69
C GLU A 26 4.98 17.19 16.71
N PRO A 27 5.48 17.39 15.46
CA PRO A 27 5.60 16.31 14.49
C PRO A 27 6.42 15.14 15.05
N CYS A 28 5.96 13.91 14.79
CA CYS A 28 6.54 12.70 15.35
C CYS A 28 8.06 12.56 15.05
N PHE A 29 8.52 13.02 13.88
CA PHE A 29 9.94 12.95 13.49
C PHE A 29 10.88 13.72 14.45
N LYS A 30 10.38 14.64 15.24
CA LYS A 30 11.15 15.37 16.25
C LYS A 30 11.26 14.64 17.59
N ASN A 31 10.47 13.59 17.78
CA ASN A 31 10.42 12.81 19.02
C ASN A 31 10.89 11.37 18.75
N PRO A 32 12.10 10.96 19.13
CA PRO A 32 12.61 9.61 18.88
C PRO A 32 11.75 8.49 19.47
N ALA A 33 11.09 8.71 20.60
CA ALA A 33 10.20 7.71 21.21
C ALA A 33 8.91 7.55 20.39
N CYS A 34 8.38 8.64 19.81
CA CYS A 34 7.25 8.60 18.90
C CYS A 34 7.60 7.81 17.64
N VAL A 35 8.73 8.11 17.01
CA VAL A 35 9.23 7.41 15.80
C VAL A 35 9.39 5.91 16.05
N GLU A 36 10.01 5.54 17.17
CA GLU A 36 10.21 4.13 17.50
C GLU A 36 8.88 3.40 17.80
N SER A 37 7.94 4.04 18.47
CA SER A 37 6.59 3.50 18.70
C SER A 37 5.84 3.29 17.39
N ALA A 38 5.87 4.27 16.48
CA ALA A 38 5.25 4.18 15.17
C ALA A 38 5.87 3.09 14.29
N SER A 39 7.19 2.94 14.33
CA SER A 39 7.90 1.87 13.62
C SER A 39 7.45 0.48 14.09
N LYS A 40 7.31 0.27 15.41
CA LYS A 40 6.78 -0.98 15.97
C LYS A 40 5.33 -1.24 15.57
N GLU A 41 4.50 -0.19 15.57
CA GLU A 41 3.10 -0.29 15.13
C GLU A 41 3.01 -0.69 13.64
N LEU A 42 3.83 -0.09 12.77
CA LEU A 42 3.91 -0.46 11.35
C LEU A 42 4.26 -1.94 11.16
N GLN A 43 5.23 -2.46 11.90
CA GLN A 43 5.58 -3.88 11.85
C GLN A 43 4.43 -4.78 12.34
N ALA A 44 3.70 -4.37 13.37
CA ALA A 44 2.53 -5.10 13.84
C ALA A 44 1.39 -5.11 12.79
N LEU A 45 1.17 -3.98 12.11
CA LEU A 45 0.18 -3.88 11.02
C LEU A 45 0.53 -4.80 9.85
N VAL A 46 1.81 -4.86 9.44
CA VAL A 46 2.28 -5.79 8.40
C VAL A 46 2.14 -7.24 8.85
N HIS A 47 2.52 -7.55 10.08
CA HIS A 47 2.38 -8.91 10.60
C HIS A 47 0.92 -9.37 10.54
N ALA A 48 -0.01 -8.55 11.05
CA ALA A 48 -1.44 -8.85 10.99
C ALA A 48 -1.97 -8.99 9.55
N ASP A 49 -1.49 -8.15 8.63
CA ASP A 49 -1.82 -8.20 7.20
C ASP A 49 -1.38 -9.53 6.57
N GLN A 50 -0.17 -9.99 6.85
CA GLN A 50 0.37 -11.23 6.28
C GLN A 50 -0.23 -12.48 6.93
N GLU A 51 -0.44 -12.50 8.24
CA GLU A 51 -1.02 -13.64 8.96
C GLU A 51 -2.40 -14.02 8.42
N VAL A 52 -3.27 -13.04 8.21
CA VAL A 52 -4.60 -13.29 7.64
C VAL A 52 -4.49 -13.87 6.23
N ARG A 53 -3.59 -13.37 5.38
CA ARG A 53 -3.38 -13.89 4.02
C ARG A 53 -2.84 -15.31 4.01
N PHE A 54 -1.86 -15.60 4.85
CA PHE A 54 -1.35 -16.97 4.99
C PHE A 54 -2.42 -17.94 5.52
N ALA A 55 -3.28 -17.49 6.44
CA ALA A 55 -4.40 -18.29 6.91
C ALA A 55 -5.38 -18.61 5.77
N LEU A 56 -5.76 -17.61 4.95
CA LEU A 56 -6.66 -17.79 3.81
C LEU A 56 -6.04 -18.69 2.72
N ILE A 57 -4.74 -18.55 2.45
CA ILE A 57 -4.03 -19.42 1.50
C ILE A 57 -4.03 -20.87 2.00
N ARG A 58 -3.73 -21.09 3.28
CA ARG A 58 -3.75 -22.45 3.88
C ARG A 58 -5.13 -23.08 3.88
N GLN A 59 -6.18 -22.28 4.08
CA GLN A 59 -7.57 -22.74 4.04
C GLN A 59 -8.04 -23.09 2.60
N GLY A 60 -7.51 -22.38 1.59
CA GLY A 60 -7.96 -22.33 0.21
C GLY A 60 -9.00 -21.22 -0.01
N TRP A 61 -8.75 -20.35 -0.98
CA TRP A 61 -9.62 -19.21 -1.28
C TRP A 61 -11.05 -19.62 -1.69
N ASP A 62 -11.20 -20.80 -2.27
CA ASP A 62 -12.48 -21.38 -2.66
C ASP A 62 -13.37 -21.77 -1.47
N LYS A 63 -12.80 -21.87 -0.26
CA LYS A 63 -13.51 -22.19 0.98
C LYS A 63 -13.81 -20.94 1.84
N VAL A 64 -13.38 -19.76 1.40
CA VAL A 64 -13.61 -18.51 2.13
C VAL A 64 -15.07 -18.08 1.96
N THR A 65 -15.79 -17.91 3.06
CA THR A 65 -17.17 -17.42 3.03
C THR A 65 -17.24 -15.96 2.66
N GLU A 66 -18.37 -15.51 2.12
CA GLU A 66 -18.59 -14.10 1.77
C GLU A 66 -18.40 -13.16 2.97
N ASN A 67 -18.88 -13.57 4.14
CA ASN A 67 -18.70 -12.77 5.37
C ASN A 67 -17.24 -12.67 5.79
N ALA A 68 -16.47 -13.76 5.68
CA ALA A 68 -15.03 -13.72 5.97
C ALA A 68 -14.28 -12.83 4.96
N LEU A 69 -14.68 -12.82 3.70
CA LEU A 69 -14.11 -11.95 2.68
C LEU A 69 -14.44 -10.46 2.93
N LYS A 70 -15.68 -10.16 3.36
CA LYS A 70 -16.08 -8.80 3.76
C LYS A 70 -15.25 -8.30 4.94
N GLU A 71 -15.12 -9.12 5.99
CA GLU A 71 -14.30 -8.79 7.16
C GLU A 71 -12.83 -8.58 6.78
N PHE A 72 -12.27 -9.48 5.98
CA PHE A 72 -10.91 -9.36 5.46
C PHE A 72 -10.69 -8.02 4.72
N THR A 73 -11.59 -7.65 3.81
CA THR A 73 -11.52 -6.40 3.05
C THR A 73 -11.66 -5.17 3.95
N TYR A 74 -12.54 -5.25 4.96
CA TYR A 74 -12.71 -4.19 5.96
C TYR A 74 -11.44 -4.00 6.78
N GLN A 75 -10.83 -5.07 7.28
CA GLN A 75 -9.59 -5.01 8.05
C GLN A 75 -8.41 -4.48 7.22
N ASP A 76 -8.34 -4.82 5.93
CA ASP A 76 -7.37 -4.23 5.00
C ASP A 76 -7.53 -2.71 4.88
N THR A 77 -8.76 -2.24 4.87
CA THR A 77 -9.05 -0.79 4.82
C THR A 77 -8.62 -0.08 6.10
N ILE A 78 -8.89 -0.68 7.26
CA ILE A 78 -8.47 -0.14 8.57
C ILE A 78 -6.93 -0.06 8.65
N ARG A 79 -6.23 -1.13 8.25
CA ARG A 79 -4.76 -1.16 8.24
C ARG A 79 -4.18 -0.06 7.33
N ARG A 80 -4.69 0.08 6.10
CA ARG A 80 -4.23 1.15 5.19
C ARG A 80 -4.49 2.54 5.74
N LYS A 81 -5.67 2.77 6.34
CA LYS A 81 -5.99 4.05 6.99
C LYS A 81 -4.96 4.39 8.08
N ARG A 82 -4.68 3.42 8.97
CA ARG A 82 -3.72 3.65 10.06
C ARG A 82 -2.30 3.91 9.56
N VAL A 83 -1.85 3.17 8.54
CA VAL A 83 -0.55 3.43 7.88
C VAL A 83 -0.49 4.85 7.31
N ALA A 84 -1.57 5.33 6.66
CA ALA A 84 -1.62 6.69 6.12
C ALA A 84 -1.58 7.75 7.22
N GLU A 85 -2.23 7.52 8.37
CA GLU A 85 -2.18 8.40 9.54
C GLU A 85 -0.75 8.50 10.10
N ILE A 86 -0.08 7.36 10.31
CA ILE A 86 1.32 7.32 10.80
C ILE A 86 2.26 8.07 9.83
N PHE A 87 2.03 7.94 8.52
CA PHE A 87 2.78 8.71 7.53
C PHE A 87 2.52 10.21 7.65
N ALA A 88 1.25 10.62 7.76
CA ALA A 88 0.85 12.02 7.90
C ALA A 88 1.36 12.67 9.20
N GLU A 89 1.52 11.89 10.26
CA GLU A 89 2.16 12.30 11.52
C GLU A 89 3.68 12.52 11.38
N GLY A 90 4.28 12.18 10.22
CA GLY A 90 5.72 12.32 9.96
C GLY A 90 6.58 11.29 10.68
N CYS A 91 6.06 10.09 10.94
CA CYS A 91 6.73 9.07 11.76
C CYS A 91 7.64 8.12 10.97
N PHE A 92 7.60 8.14 9.62
CA PHE A 92 8.46 7.25 8.82
C PHE A 92 9.90 7.76 8.81
N SER A 93 10.85 6.91 9.18
CA SER A 93 12.27 7.29 9.27
C SER A 93 13.24 6.28 8.67
N LYS A 94 12.88 4.99 8.67
CA LYS A 94 13.76 3.88 8.29
C LYS A 94 13.25 3.20 7.02
N ALA A 95 14.13 2.50 6.30
CA ALA A 95 13.74 1.68 5.15
C ALA A 95 12.61 0.71 5.48
N GLN A 96 12.65 0.09 6.67
CA GLN A 96 11.64 -0.85 7.12
C GLN A 96 10.25 -0.22 7.30
N ASP A 97 10.16 1.06 7.68
CA ASP A 97 8.87 1.75 7.83
C ASP A 97 8.20 1.91 6.46
N TYR A 98 8.96 2.36 5.46
CA TYR A 98 8.50 2.50 4.08
C TYR A 98 8.16 1.13 3.45
N ALA A 99 8.97 0.11 3.71
CA ALA A 99 8.72 -1.25 3.22
C ALA A 99 7.44 -1.83 3.81
N ALA A 100 7.21 -1.66 5.11
CA ALA A 100 6.00 -2.08 5.81
C ALA A 100 4.75 -1.38 5.24
N ALA A 101 4.80 -0.07 5.12
CA ALA A 101 3.72 0.73 4.53
C ALA A 101 3.42 0.32 3.08
N ALA A 102 4.46 0.14 2.26
CA ALA A 102 4.33 -0.30 0.89
C ALA A 102 3.63 -1.67 0.79
N LEU A 103 3.98 -2.63 1.64
CA LEU A 103 3.38 -3.96 1.62
C LEU A 103 1.88 -3.93 1.98
N VAL A 104 1.49 -3.14 2.98
CA VAL A 104 0.06 -2.95 3.33
C VAL A 104 -0.72 -2.31 2.17
N PHE A 105 -0.14 -1.30 1.50
CA PHE A 105 -0.77 -0.63 0.36
C PHE A 105 -0.79 -1.47 -0.91
N GLN A 106 0.16 -2.42 -1.09
CA GLN A 106 0.14 -3.39 -2.19
C GLN A 106 -1.14 -4.23 -2.19
N HIS A 107 -1.79 -4.39 -1.05
CA HIS A 107 -3.07 -5.07 -0.90
C HIS A 107 -4.27 -4.11 -1.00
N GLY A 108 -4.05 -2.95 -1.59
CA GLY A 108 -5.10 -1.99 -1.92
C GLY A 108 -5.99 -2.45 -3.08
N VAL A 109 -7.00 -1.62 -3.38
CA VAL A 109 -8.02 -1.92 -4.39
C VAL A 109 -8.14 -0.83 -5.48
N THR A 110 -7.31 0.20 -5.41
CA THR A 110 -7.33 1.33 -6.37
C THR A 110 -5.96 1.53 -6.99
N PRO A 111 -5.88 2.11 -8.21
CA PRO A 111 -4.60 2.48 -8.81
C PRO A 111 -3.73 3.35 -7.90
N ASP A 112 -4.33 4.28 -7.14
CA ASP A 112 -3.61 5.17 -6.23
C ASP A 112 -2.91 4.40 -5.10
N HIS A 113 -3.52 3.32 -4.57
CA HIS A 113 -2.87 2.47 -3.58
C HIS A 113 -1.61 1.81 -4.15
N PHE A 114 -1.66 1.34 -5.40
CA PHE A 114 -0.51 0.70 -6.04
C PHE A 114 0.58 1.72 -6.39
N MET A 115 0.19 2.94 -6.78
CA MET A 115 1.14 4.03 -6.98
C MET A 115 1.83 4.41 -5.66
N GLN A 116 1.07 4.50 -4.57
CA GLN A 116 1.63 4.79 -3.25
C GLN A 116 2.57 3.66 -2.79
N THR A 117 2.24 2.39 -3.08
CA THR A 117 3.15 1.25 -2.86
C THR A 117 4.47 1.47 -3.59
N PHE A 118 4.42 1.84 -4.87
CA PHE A 118 5.62 2.11 -5.67
C PHE A 118 6.50 3.19 -5.03
N VAL A 119 5.90 4.33 -4.66
CA VAL A 119 6.61 5.47 -4.06
C VAL A 119 7.32 5.05 -2.75
N TRP A 120 6.62 4.34 -1.89
CA TRP A 120 7.21 3.91 -0.61
C TRP A 120 8.22 2.78 -0.78
N ALA A 121 7.98 1.80 -1.65
CA ALA A 121 8.96 0.76 -1.95
C ALA A 121 10.25 1.35 -2.55
N LYS A 122 10.11 2.33 -3.47
CA LYS A 122 11.25 3.09 -4.01
C LYS A 122 12.02 3.81 -2.90
N LYS A 123 11.31 4.47 -1.98
CA LYS A 123 11.94 5.15 -0.85
C LYS A 123 12.70 4.18 0.07
N ALA A 124 12.16 2.99 0.31
CA ALA A 124 12.85 1.95 1.07
C ALA A 124 14.15 1.50 0.37
N VAL A 125 14.12 1.34 -0.97
CA VAL A 125 15.34 1.04 -1.75
C VAL A 125 16.38 2.15 -1.62
N GLU A 126 15.97 3.42 -1.72
CA GLU A 126 16.86 4.58 -1.56
C GLU A 126 17.49 4.64 -0.15
N LEU A 127 16.77 4.17 0.85
CA LEU A 127 17.24 4.07 2.24
C LEU A 127 18.04 2.78 2.54
N GLY A 128 18.36 1.98 1.52
CA GLY A 128 19.28 0.85 1.63
C GLY A 128 18.60 -0.53 1.72
N ASP A 129 17.31 -0.67 1.41
CA ASP A 129 16.64 -1.97 1.30
C ASP A 129 16.36 -2.35 -0.17
N PRO A 130 17.35 -2.91 -0.91
CA PRO A 130 17.19 -3.28 -2.32
C PRO A 130 16.18 -4.42 -2.54
N SER A 131 15.78 -5.16 -1.50
CA SER A 131 14.78 -6.25 -1.61
C SER A 131 13.41 -5.71 -2.06
N GLN A 132 13.11 -4.43 -1.81
CA GLN A 132 11.85 -3.78 -2.19
C GLN A 132 11.72 -3.50 -3.69
N LYS A 133 12.76 -3.68 -4.51
CA LYS A 133 12.67 -3.60 -5.97
C LYS A 133 11.59 -4.53 -6.55
N ARG A 134 11.44 -5.72 -5.96
CA ARG A 134 10.38 -6.65 -6.36
C ARG A 134 9.00 -6.07 -6.08
N LEU A 135 8.80 -5.45 -4.93
CA LEU A 135 7.52 -4.82 -4.57
C LEU A 135 7.21 -3.64 -5.49
N MET A 136 8.21 -2.84 -5.87
CA MET A 136 8.08 -1.81 -6.90
C MET A 136 7.54 -2.39 -8.21
N ALA A 137 8.14 -3.47 -8.72
CA ALA A 137 7.72 -4.11 -9.97
C ALA A 137 6.27 -4.64 -9.89
N MET A 138 5.93 -5.31 -8.78
CA MET A 138 4.58 -5.85 -8.56
C MET A 138 3.52 -4.74 -8.47
N SER A 139 3.85 -3.60 -7.87
CA SER A 139 2.93 -2.47 -7.75
C SER A 139 2.69 -1.79 -9.10
N VAL A 140 3.73 -1.67 -9.93
CA VAL A 140 3.60 -1.16 -11.31
C VAL A 140 2.67 -2.05 -12.14
N ASP A 141 2.84 -3.36 -12.11
CA ASP A 141 1.96 -4.27 -12.85
C ASP A 141 0.51 -4.14 -12.36
N ARG A 142 0.27 -4.07 -11.04
CA ARG A 142 -1.08 -3.85 -10.49
C ARG A 142 -1.68 -2.54 -10.96
N TYR A 143 -0.90 -1.46 -10.92
CA TYR A 143 -1.33 -0.16 -11.39
C TYR A 143 -1.74 -0.22 -12.88
N LEU A 144 -0.87 -0.75 -13.74
CA LEU A 144 -1.11 -0.86 -15.17
C LEU A 144 -2.37 -1.69 -15.49
N VAL A 145 -2.49 -2.87 -14.89
CA VAL A 145 -3.67 -3.74 -15.09
C VAL A 145 -4.95 -3.05 -14.63
N ASN A 146 -4.93 -2.36 -13.50
CA ASN A 146 -6.11 -1.64 -12.99
C ASN A 146 -6.44 -0.37 -13.80
N THR A 147 -5.49 0.14 -14.58
CA THR A 147 -5.68 1.25 -15.54
C THR A 147 -5.87 0.75 -16.98
N LYS A 148 -6.20 -0.55 -17.17
CA LYS A 148 -6.46 -1.20 -18.46
C LYS A 148 -5.26 -1.21 -19.40
N ARG A 149 -4.08 -1.39 -18.86
CA ARG A 149 -2.83 -1.52 -19.61
C ARG A 149 -2.17 -2.87 -19.38
N LYS A 150 -1.39 -3.31 -20.36
CA LYS A 150 -0.56 -4.52 -20.26
C LYS A 150 0.47 -4.36 -19.14
N GLN A 151 0.71 -5.42 -18.40
CA GLN A 151 1.75 -5.45 -17.38
C GLN A 151 3.15 -5.55 -17.99
N LEU A 152 4.17 -5.11 -17.24
CA LEU A 152 5.56 -5.12 -17.70
C LEU A 152 6.33 -6.36 -17.21
N PHE A 153 6.11 -6.75 -15.96
CA PHE A 153 6.92 -7.76 -15.27
C PHE A 153 6.31 -9.16 -15.29
N GLY A 154 5.02 -9.31 -15.62
CA GLY A 154 4.32 -10.59 -15.60
C GLY A 154 4.00 -11.07 -14.18
N SER A 155 3.86 -10.16 -13.23
CA SER A 155 3.64 -10.49 -11.81
C SER A 155 2.16 -10.66 -11.42
N GLN A 156 1.23 -10.34 -12.32
CA GLN A 156 -0.20 -10.42 -12.07
C GLN A 156 -0.84 -11.54 -12.90
N ALA A 157 -1.56 -12.42 -12.20
CA ALA A 157 -2.34 -13.49 -12.78
C ALA A 157 -3.78 -13.41 -12.29
N MET A 158 -4.70 -13.95 -13.07
CA MET A 158 -6.10 -14.13 -12.68
C MET A 158 -6.60 -15.51 -13.09
N LYS A 159 -7.70 -15.91 -12.49
CA LYS A 159 -8.47 -17.08 -12.89
C LYS A 159 -9.78 -16.53 -13.47
N PRO A 160 -9.99 -16.62 -14.80
CA PRO A 160 -11.22 -16.15 -15.42
C PRO A 160 -12.45 -16.92 -14.90
N ASP A 161 -13.60 -16.24 -14.86
CA ASP A 161 -14.85 -16.85 -14.44
C ASP A 161 -15.16 -18.11 -15.29
N GLY A 162 -15.54 -19.17 -14.60
CA GLY A 162 -15.81 -20.46 -15.24
C GLY A 162 -14.57 -21.24 -15.71
N SER A 163 -13.36 -20.70 -15.54
CA SER A 163 -12.11 -21.39 -15.86
C SER A 163 -11.53 -22.08 -14.62
N ASN A 164 -10.92 -23.26 -14.83
CA ASN A 164 -10.09 -23.89 -13.81
C ASN A 164 -8.61 -23.48 -13.92
N CYS A 165 -8.24 -22.72 -14.95
CA CYS A 165 -6.88 -22.32 -15.25
C CYS A 165 -6.60 -20.85 -14.88
N TRP A 166 -5.47 -20.62 -14.23
CA TRP A 166 -4.88 -19.30 -14.09
C TRP A 166 -4.20 -18.88 -15.39
N CYS A 167 -4.24 -17.61 -15.73
CA CYS A 167 -3.48 -16.98 -16.82
C CYS A 167 -2.89 -15.66 -16.34
N LEU A 168 -1.78 -15.23 -16.94
CA LEU A 168 -1.20 -13.91 -16.72
C LEU A 168 -2.07 -12.85 -17.40
N TYR A 169 -2.21 -11.69 -16.80
CA TYR A 169 -2.70 -10.54 -17.55
C TYR A 169 -1.80 -10.27 -18.76
N PRO A 170 -2.31 -9.73 -19.88
CA PRO A 170 -1.52 -9.44 -21.08
C PRO A 170 -0.23 -8.67 -20.75
N ILE A 171 0.87 -9.07 -21.39
CA ILE A 171 2.22 -8.59 -21.09
C ILE A 171 2.71 -7.69 -22.21
N GLU A 172 3.42 -6.62 -21.87
CA GLU A 172 4.09 -5.75 -22.84
C GLU A 172 5.38 -6.41 -23.34
N ASN A 173 5.40 -6.77 -24.62
CA ASN A 173 6.49 -7.53 -25.23
C ASN A 173 7.75 -6.69 -25.48
N THR A 174 7.61 -5.35 -25.57
CA THR A 174 8.76 -4.45 -25.75
C THR A 174 9.58 -4.27 -24.47
N PHE A 175 9.01 -4.62 -23.32
CA PHE A 175 9.72 -4.61 -22.04
C PHE A 175 10.56 -5.88 -21.92
N THR A 176 11.90 -5.72 -21.89
CA THR A 176 12.84 -6.85 -22.03
C THR A 176 13.07 -7.61 -20.72
N ASP A 177 13.54 -8.87 -20.84
CA ASP A 177 13.95 -9.65 -19.68
C ASP A 177 15.12 -9.05 -18.90
N SER A 178 16.00 -8.28 -19.56
CA SER A 178 17.05 -7.52 -18.87
C SER A 178 16.44 -6.52 -17.89
N MET A 179 15.40 -5.79 -18.33
CA MET A 179 14.66 -4.84 -17.48
C MET A 179 13.91 -5.57 -16.35
N ARG A 180 13.25 -6.70 -16.63
CA ARG A 180 12.57 -7.51 -15.61
C ARG A 180 13.53 -7.98 -14.52
N LYS A 181 14.69 -8.50 -14.91
CA LYS A 181 15.71 -9.02 -13.98
C LYS A 181 16.31 -7.93 -13.08
N GLN A 182 16.40 -6.70 -13.56
CA GLN A 182 16.92 -5.57 -12.76
C GLN A 182 16.08 -5.31 -11.49
N TYR A 183 14.77 -5.56 -11.54
CA TYR A 183 13.85 -5.31 -10.43
C TYR A 183 13.43 -6.60 -9.71
N MET A 184 13.10 -7.64 -10.46
CA MET A 184 12.53 -8.86 -9.90
C MET A 184 13.52 -10.01 -9.77
N ASN A 185 14.69 -9.89 -10.37
CA ASN A 185 15.64 -10.99 -10.56
C ASN A 185 14.98 -12.22 -11.26
N LYS A 186 14.02 -11.96 -12.14
CA LYS A 186 13.23 -12.97 -12.87
C LYS A 186 13.01 -12.54 -14.31
N SER A 187 13.04 -13.53 -15.20
CA SER A 187 12.65 -13.41 -16.60
C SER A 187 11.14 -13.66 -16.78
N LEU A 188 10.63 -13.46 -17.99
CA LEU A 188 9.26 -13.84 -18.33
C LEU A 188 9.06 -15.36 -18.22
N ALA A 189 10.08 -16.16 -18.62
CA ALA A 189 10.04 -17.62 -18.47
C ALA A 189 9.88 -18.04 -17.00
N ASP A 190 10.51 -17.33 -16.04
CA ASP A 190 10.32 -17.59 -14.60
C ASP A 190 8.88 -17.29 -14.15
N GLN A 191 8.25 -16.28 -14.73
CA GLN A 191 6.84 -15.95 -14.43
C GLN A 191 5.88 -17.00 -15.03
N VAL A 192 6.18 -17.50 -16.22
CA VAL A 192 5.42 -18.63 -16.82
C VAL A 192 5.55 -19.89 -15.96
N SER A 193 6.75 -20.18 -15.45
CA SER A 193 6.96 -21.31 -14.53
C SER A 193 6.18 -21.14 -13.22
N TRP A 194 6.14 -19.94 -12.68
CA TRP A 194 5.28 -19.62 -11.54
C TRP A 194 3.78 -19.82 -11.85
N LEU A 195 3.30 -19.36 -13.02
CA LEU A 195 1.93 -19.59 -13.45
C LEU A 195 1.60 -21.09 -13.53
N GLN A 196 2.52 -21.89 -14.10
CA GLN A 196 2.36 -23.35 -14.17
C GLN A 196 2.22 -23.97 -12.76
N SER A 197 2.98 -23.47 -11.78
CA SER A 197 2.84 -23.91 -10.39
C SER A 197 1.47 -23.58 -9.78
N LEU A 198 0.87 -22.44 -10.13
CA LEU A 198 -0.51 -22.09 -9.73
C LEU A 198 -1.54 -23.08 -10.32
N ASN A 199 -1.28 -23.54 -11.52
CA ASN A 199 -2.15 -24.48 -12.23
C ASN A 199 -1.98 -25.95 -11.79
N GLN A 200 -1.07 -26.25 -10.86
CA GLN A 200 -0.91 -27.60 -10.25
C GLN A 200 -0.92 -28.74 -11.27
N ASN A 201 -0.16 -28.58 -12.36
CA ASN A 201 -0.08 -29.57 -13.47
C ASN A 201 -1.39 -29.78 -14.28
N GLN A 202 -2.39 -28.94 -14.13
CA GLN A 202 -3.51 -28.96 -15.07
C GLN A 202 -3.02 -28.55 -16.46
N LYS A 203 -3.57 -29.18 -17.48
CA LYS A 203 -3.29 -28.81 -18.89
C LYS A 203 -3.99 -27.52 -19.23
N CYS A 204 -3.30 -26.41 -18.97
CA CYS A 204 -3.75 -25.06 -19.29
C CYS A 204 -2.97 -24.56 -20.50
N GLU A 205 -3.63 -24.47 -21.65
CA GLU A 205 -2.98 -24.07 -22.91
C GLU A 205 -2.64 -22.59 -22.97
N GLN A 206 -3.35 -21.78 -22.19
CA GLN A 206 -3.27 -20.33 -22.29
C GLN A 206 -2.36 -19.74 -21.22
N VAL A 207 -1.25 -19.12 -21.67
CA VAL A 207 -0.33 -18.40 -20.79
C VAL A 207 -0.89 -17.02 -20.43
N GLU A 208 -1.35 -16.25 -21.41
CA GLU A 208 -1.97 -14.94 -21.21
C GLU A 208 -3.49 -14.99 -21.32
N CYS A 209 -4.18 -14.28 -20.47
CA CYS A 209 -5.63 -14.14 -20.52
C CYS A 209 -6.06 -13.41 -21.79
N LYS A 210 -7.18 -13.84 -22.39
CA LYS A 210 -7.78 -13.15 -23.54
C LYS A 210 -8.45 -11.86 -23.05
N MET A 211 -7.72 -10.78 -23.03
CA MET A 211 -8.18 -9.46 -22.61
C MET A 211 -7.64 -8.40 -23.56
N ASP A 212 -8.46 -7.39 -23.84
CA ASP A 212 -8.04 -6.22 -24.61
C ASP A 212 -7.49 -5.17 -23.64
N LEU A 213 -6.16 -5.12 -23.51
CA LEU A 213 -5.44 -4.13 -22.73
C LEU A 213 -4.50 -3.35 -23.64
N GLU A 214 -4.47 -2.05 -23.45
CA GLU A 214 -3.57 -1.17 -24.21
C GLU A 214 -2.11 -1.39 -23.80
N SER A 215 -1.19 -1.24 -24.77
CA SER A 215 0.24 -1.15 -24.46
C SER A 215 0.51 0.12 -23.66
N PRO A 216 1.22 0.04 -22.52
CA PRO A 216 1.60 1.23 -21.77
C PRO A 216 2.56 2.11 -22.59
N LYS A 217 2.48 3.41 -22.37
CA LYS A 217 3.35 4.41 -23.00
C LYS A 217 4.44 4.86 -22.02
N PRO A 218 5.56 5.40 -22.49
CA PRO A 218 6.52 6.07 -21.63
C PRO A 218 5.83 7.11 -20.73
N GLY A 219 6.06 7.01 -19.42
CA GLY A 219 5.40 7.82 -18.41
C GLY A 219 4.16 7.19 -17.75
N ASP A 220 3.57 6.15 -18.31
CA ASP A 220 2.46 5.41 -17.66
C ASP A 220 2.91 4.67 -16.39
N ALA A 221 4.20 4.33 -16.32
CA ALA A 221 4.84 3.80 -15.12
C ALA A 221 5.86 4.80 -14.57
N PRO A 222 5.45 5.78 -13.74
CA PRO A 222 6.30 6.89 -13.30
C PRO A 222 7.60 6.44 -12.64
N GLY A 223 8.72 6.95 -13.16
CA GLY A 223 10.06 6.68 -12.61
C GLY A 223 10.61 5.29 -12.91
N LEU A 224 9.98 4.54 -13.81
CA LEU A 224 10.42 3.20 -14.17
C LEU A 224 10.51 3.03 -15.70
N TRP A 225 9.62 3.65 -16.47
CA TRP A 225 9.57 3.56 -17.94
C TRP A 225 8.90 4.76 -18.58
#